data_33f6821214070753956d5cd20c7af40f
#
_entry.id   33f6821214070753956d5cd20c7af40f
#
_cell.length_a   1.000
_cell.length_b   1.000
_cell.length_c   1.000
_cell.angle_alpha   90.00
_cell.angle_beta   90.00
_cell.angle_gamma   90.00
#
_symmetry.space_group_name_H-M   'P 1'
#
loop_
_entity.id
_entity.type
_entity.pdbx_description
1 polymer ?
#
loop_
_entity_poly.entity_id
_entity_poly.type
_entity_poly.pdbx_seq_one_letter_code
_entity_poly.pdbx_strand_id
1 'polypeptide(L)'
;MAKFGYWNVNPMGKRVSDCVTRANKLASGLPYSTIRKKLFHTKELLDCESSYCPTCYSFLIQEVIGGVPKNCDGMTVGEFADHYPYGTYLVRIEGHLTAVRNSIIYDIWDCRNRLCSLAWRVD
;
A
#
# COMPACT_ATOMS: atom_id res chain seq x y z
N MET A 1 -17.55 10.58 -2.73
CA MET A 1 -16.24 11.24 -2.84
C MET A 1 -15.25 10.63 -1.86
N ALA A 2 -14.05 10.34 -2.32
CA ALA A 2 -13.02 9.74 -1.49
C ALA A 2 -12.64 10.63 -0.31
N LYS A 3 -12.41 10.02 0.84
CA LYS A 3 -12.03 10.69 2.07
C LYS A 3 -10.61 10.30 2.45
N PHE A 4 -9.95 11.17 3.20
CA PHE A 4 -8.65 10.88 3.79
C PHE A 4 -8.81 10.68 5.29
N GLY A 5 -8.30 9.53 5.79
CA GLY A 5 -8.23 9.23 7.21
C GLY A 5 -6.78 9.14 7.66
N TYR A 6 -6.33 10.05 8.51
CA TYR A 6 -4.98 9.95 9.06
C TYR A 6 -4.85 8.68 9.89
N TRP A 7 -3.87 7.85 9.53
CA TRP A 7 -3.65 6.57 10.20
C TRP A 7 -2.17 6.21 10.19
N ASN A 8 -1.52 6.25 11.34
CA ASN A 8 -0.14 5.84 11.49
C ASN A 8 -0.08 4.55 12.33
N VAL A 9 0.11 3.41 11.65
CA VAL A 9 0.19 2.09 12.31
C VAL A 9 1.60 1.70 12.73
N ASN A 10 2.57 2.62 12.61
CA ASN A 10 3.91 2.38 13.16
C ASN A 10 3.80 2.21 14.68
N PRO A 11 4.32 1.10 15.26
CA PRO A 11 4.18 0.83 16.69
C PRO A 11 4.78 1.91 17.60
N MET A 12 5.77 2.65 17.10
CA MET A 12 6.43 3.73 17.83
C MET A 12 5.79 5.09 17.57
N GLY A 13 4.72 5.15 16.76
CA GLY A 13 4.08 6.38 16.37
C GLY A 13 4.95 7.31 15.51
N LYS A 14 6.05 6.81 14.98
CA LYS A 14 7.02 7.61 14.21
C LYS A 14 6.53 7.88 12.80
N ARG A 15 6.85 9.08 12.29
CA ARG A 15 6.60 9.46 10.89
C ARG A 15 7.90 9.25 10.11
N VAL A 16 8.18 7.99 9.78
CA VAL A 16 9.39 7.59 9.05
C VAL A 16 9.02 7.03 7.68
N SER A 17 10.03 6.78 6.84
CA SER A 17 9.82 6.25 5.48
C SER A 17 9.52 4.75 5.51
N ASP A 18 8.34 4.40 6.01
CA ASP A 18 7.86 3.01 6.14
C ASP A 18 6.49 2.80 5.47
N CYS A 19 6.19 3.58 4.43
CA CYS A 19 4.89 3.55 3.76
C CYS A 19 4.49 2.15 3.28
N VAL A 20 5.45 1.37 2.75
CA VAL A 20 5.18 0.01 2.28
C VAL A 20 4.74 -0.88 3.44
N THR A 21 5.43 -0.80 4.57
CA THR A 21 5.09 -1.59 5.76
C THR A 21 3.73 -1.18 6.32
N ARG A 22 3.48 0.14 6.45
CA ARG A 22 2.20 0.65 6.97
C ARG A 22 1.03 0.23 6.11
N ALA A 23 1.13 0.43 4.79
CA ALA A 23 0.06 0.10 3.86
C ALA A 23 -0.25 -1.40 3.89
N ASN A 24 0.77 -2.25 3.86
CA ASN A 24 0.58 -3.69 3.91
C ASN A 24 0.02 -4.16 5.25
N LYS A 25 0.41 -3.55 6.36
CA LYS A 25 -0.17 -3.88 7.68
C LYS A 25 -1.66 -3.59 7.70
N LEU A 26 -2.06 -2.41 7.24
CA LEU A 26 -3.48 -2.05 7.20
C LEU A 26 -4.27 -3.00 6.30
N ALA A 27 -3.76 -3.28 5.11
CA ALA A 27 -4.45 -4.08 4.10
C ALA A 27 -4.56 -5.55 4.51
N SER A 28 -3.50 -6.13 5.07
CA SER A 28 -3.45 -7.56 5.39
C SER A 28 -3.97 -7.90 6.79
N GLY A 29 -3.98 -6.94 7.70
CA GLY A 29 -4.28 -7.19 9.11
C GLY A 29 -3.15 -7.88 9.88
N LEU A 30 -2.01 -8.16 9.23
CA LEU A 30 -0.87 -8.77 9.90
C LEU A 30 -0.13 -7.74 10.78
N PRO A 31 0.54 -8.19 11.85
CA PRO A 31 1.33 -7.29 12.68
C PRO A 31 2.43 -6.56 11.89
N TYR A 32 2.72 -5.33 12.27
CA TYR A 32 3.73 -4.50 11.63
C TYR A 32 5.09 -5.21 11.53
N SER A 33 5.55 -5.83 12.62
CA SER A 33 6.82 -6.54 12.64
C SER A 33 6.82 -7.75 11.68
N THR A 34 5.69 -8.42 11.53
CA THR A 34 5.55 -9.54 10.59
C THR A 34 5.69 -9.06 9.16
N ILE A 35 5.07 -7.95 8.80
CA ILE A 35 5.20 -7.35 7.46
C ILE A 35 6.65 -6.94 7.20
N ARG A 36 7.32 -6.31 8.16
CA ARG A 36 8.73 -5.95 8.00
C ARG A 36 9.61 -7.17 7.72
N LYS A 37 9.41 -8.27 8.45
CA LYS A 37 10.15 -9.52 8.24
C LYS A 37 9.89 -10.10 6.85
N LYS A 38 8.64 -10.09 6.40
CA LYS A 38 8.27 -10.59 5.07
C LYS A 38 8.90 -9.74 3.96
N LEU A 39 8.90 -8.42 4.11
CA LEU A 39 9.55 -7.51 3.16
C LEU A 39 11.06 -7.76 3.08
N PHE A 40 11.71 -7.91 4.24
CA PHE A 40 13.14 -8.18 4.30
C PHE A 40 13.48 -9.54 3.65
N HIS A 41 12.69 -10.57 3.93
CA HIS A 41 12.87 -11.89 3.33
C HIS A 41 12.69 -11.83 1.80
N THR A 42 11.68 -11.12 1.32
CA THR A 42 11.43 -10.94 -0.11
C THR A 42 12.59 -10.19 -0.78
N LYS A 43 13.11 -9.16 -0.12
CA LYS A 43 14.28 -8.41 -0.59
C LYS A 43 15.47 -9.33 -0.82
N GLU A 44 15.76 -10.22 0.14
CA GLU A 44 16.87 -11.16 0.02
C GLU A 44 16.61 -12.22 -1.07
N LEU A 45 15.39 -12.75 -1.12
CA LEU A 45 15.00 -13.75 -2.11
C LEU A 45 15.15 -13.24 -3.54
N LEU A 46 14.76 -12.00 -3.80
CA LEU A 46 14.80 -11.38 -5.13
C LEU A 46 16.08 -10.58 -5.38
N ASP A 47 16.99 -10.53 -4.41
CA ASP A 47 18.24 -9.75 -4.49
C ASP A 47 18.00 -8.28 -4.83
N CYS A 48 17.00 -7.67 -4.20
CA CYS A 48 16.69 -6.25 -4.37
C CYS A 48 17.61 -5.37 -3.53
N GLU A 49 17.87 -4.17 -3.98
CA GLU A 49 18.68 -3.20 -3.22
C GLU A 49 17.96 -2.72 -1.95
N SER A 50 16.62 -2.66 -1.99
CA SER A 50 15.80 -2.20 -0.87
C SER A 50 14.49 -2.97 -0.81
N SER A 51 13.98 -3.20 0.41
CA SER A 51 12.65 -3.78 0.62
C SER A 51 11.52 -2.86 0.12
N TYR A 52 11.82 -1.59 -0.15
CA TYR A 52 10.88 -0.62 -0.71
C TYR A 52 10.97 -0.52 -2.23
N CYS A 53 11.77 -1.38 -2.86
CA CYS A 53 11.79 -1.51 -4.31
C CYS A 53 10.41 -1.99 -4.81
N PRO A 54 9.82 -1.36 -5.85
CA PRO A 54 8.51 -1.77 -6.36
C PRO A 54 8.43 -3.25 -6.75
N THR A 55 9.50 -3.82 -7.29
CA THR A 55 9.56 -5.24 -7.63
C THR A 55 9.38 -6.11 -6.38
N CYS A 56 10.05 -5.76 -5.27
CA CYS A 56 9.98 -6.52 -4.01
C CYS A 56 8.58 -6.46 -3.41
N TYR A 57 8.02 -5.28 -3.24
CA TYR A 57 6.71 -5.21 -2.59
C TYR A 57 5.57 -5.66 -3.50
N SER A 58 5.71 -5.54 -4.83
CA SER A 58 4.73 -6.13 -5.76
C SER A 58 4.70 -7.65 -5.63
N PHE A 59 5.87 -8.28 -5.53
CA PHE A 59 5.96 -9.72 -5.27
C PHE A 59 5.27 -10.09 -3.95
N LEU A 60 5.57 -9.35 -2.87
CA LEU A 60 4.93 -9.57 -1.58
C LEU A 60 3.42 -9.45 -1.67
N ILE A 61 2.92 -8.40 -2.30
CA ILE A 61 1.47 -8.16 -2.42
C ILE A 61 0.81 -9.30 -3.21
N GLN A 62 1.36 -9.68 -4.35
CA GLN A 62 0.72 -10.64 -5.24
C GLN A 62 0.90 -12.09 -4.79
N GLU A 63 2.10 -12.48 -4.35
CA GLU A 63 2.43 -13.88 -4.08
C GLU A 63 2.27 -14.27 -2.61
N VAL A 64 2.37 -13.34 -1.68
CA VAL A 64 2.29 -13.62 -0.24
C VAL A 64 0.95 -13.19 0.34
N ILE A 65 0.49 -11.99 0.00
CA ILE A 65 -0.78 -11.44 0.51
C ILE A 65 -1.95 -11.85 -0.40
N GLY A 66 -1.69 -12.14 -1.68
CA GLY A 66 -2.72 -12.57 -2.62
C GLY A 66 -3.44 -11.42 -3.31
N GLY A 67 -2.80 -10.27 -3.43
CA GLY A 67 -3.37 -9.11 -4.11
C GLY A 67 -3.63 -9.35 -5.58
N VAL A 68 -4.77 -8.88 -6.07
CA VAL A 68 -5.18 -8.98 -7.47
C VAL A 68 -5.01 -7.61 -8.13
N PRO A 69 -4.21 -7.50 -9.21
CA PRO A 69 -4.03 -6.23 -9.90
C PRO A 69 -5.35 -5.63 -10.40
N LYS A 70 -5.47 -4.30 -10.27
CA LYS A 70 -6.62 -3.54 -10.74
C LYS A 70 -6.17 -2.40 -11.64
N ASN A 71 -6.99 -2.06 -12.62
CA ASN A 71 -6.71 -0.93 -13.52
C ASN A 71 -6.86 0.38 -12.77
N CYS A 72 -5.83 1.21 -12.84
CA CYS A 72 -5.84 2.56 -12.26
C CYS A 72 -5.32 3.62 -13.24
N ASP A 73 -5.24 3.28 -14.53
CA ASP A 73 -4.67 4.15 -15.55
C ASP A 73 -5.40 5.50 -15.62
N GLY A 74 -4.63 6.58 -15.56
CA GLY A 74 -5.14 7.94 -15.67
C GLY A 74 -5.90 8.45 -14.44
N MET A 75 -5.98 7.65 -13.37
CA MET A 75 -6.69 8.05 -12.15
C MET A 75 -5.74 8.56 -11.08
N THR A 76 -6.19 9.59 -10.34
CA THR A 76 -5.58 9.92 -9.05
C THR A 76 -6.02 8.88 -8.00
N VAL A 77 -5.36 8.87 -6.85
CA VAL A 77 -5.74 7.98 -5.74
C VAL A 77 -7.20 8.23 -5.33
N GLY A 78 -7.61 9.49 -5.27
CA GLY A 78 -9.00 9.86 -4.96
C GLY A 78 -9.99 9.34 -5.99
N GLU A 79 -9.67 9.49 -7.28
CA GLU A 79 -10.50 8.98 -8.36
C GLU A 79 -10.57 7.45 -8.33
N PHE A 80 -9.46 6.78 -8.06
CA PHE A 80 -9.41 5.33 -7.89
C PHE A 80 -10.34 4.88 -6.74
N ALA A 81 -10.26 5.55 -5.60
CA ALA A 81 -11.09 5.24 -4.44
C ALA A 81 -12.59 5.44 -4.73
N ASP A 82 -12.94 6.45 -5.52
CA ASP A 82 -14.32 6.68 -5.96
C ASP A 82 -14.79 5.63 -6.97
N HIS A 83 -13.88 5.17 -7.84
CA HIS A 83 -14.20 4.15 -8.85
C HIS A 83 -14.37 2.76 -8.22
N TYR A 84 -13.63 2.46 -7.16
CA TYR A 84 -13.71 1.21 -6.41
C TYR A 84 -14.13 1.51 -4.96
N PRO A 85 -15.44 1.82 -4.72
CA PRO A 85 -15.88 2.33 -3.41
C PRO A 85 -15.93 1.28 -2.31
N TYR A 86 -15.82 0.00 -2.65
CA TYR A 86 -15.88 -1.11 -1.68
C TYR A 86 -14.65 -1.97 -1.78
N GLY A 87 -14.21 -2.47 -0.63
CA GLY A 87 -13.07 -3.36 -0.53
C GLY A 87 -11.81 -2.65 -0.08
N THR A 88 -10.74 -3.43 0.05
CA THR A 88 -9.43 -2.97 0.51
C THR A 88 -8.43 -3.08 -0.63
N TYR A 89 -7.71 -2.00 -0.86
CA TYR A 89 -6.76 -1.89 -1.97
C TYR A 89 -5.43 -1.34 -1.49
N LEU A 90 -4.36 -1.78 -2.15
CA LEU A 90 -3.05 -1.13 -2.07
C LEU A 90 -2.83 -0.37 -3.37
N VAL A 91 -2.38 0.87 -3.28
CA VAL A 91 -2.19 1.75 -4.44
C VAL A 91 -0.80 2.34 -4.39
N ARG A 92 -0.05 2.13 -5.49
CA ARG A 92 1.27 2.71 -5.67
C ARG A 92 1.16 4.03 -6.42
N ILE A 93 1.83 5.05 -5.90
CA ILE A 93 2.14 6.28 -6.60
C ILE A 93 3.66 6.40 -6.66
N GLU A 94 4.19 7.38 -7.38
CA GLU A 94 5.64 7.55 -7.46
C GLU A 94 6.24 7.77 -6.07
N GLY A 95 7.13 6.88 -5.67
CA GLY A 95 7.85 6.96 -4.40
C GLY A 95 7.02 6.63 -3.15
N HIS A 96 5.79 6.12 -3.30
CA HIS A 96 4.91 5.90 -2.15
C HIS A 96 3.91 4.77 -2.40
N LEU A 97 3.55 4.05 -1.34
CA LEU A 97 2.47 3.06 -1.35
C LEU A 97 1.47 3.44 -0.26
N THR A 98 0.19 3.45 -0.61
CA THR A 98 -0.89 3.79 0.32
C THR A 98 -1.96 2.71 0.34
N ALA A 99 -2.83 2.76 1.34
CA ALA A 99 -3.94 1.83 1.50
C ALA A 99 -5.28 2.56 1.40
N VAL A 100 -6.21 1.95 0.68
CA VAL A 100 -7.58 2.45 0.51
C VAL A 100 -8.54 1.38 0.97
N ARG A 101 -9.47 1.73 1.84
CA ARG A 101 -10.52 0.82 2.29
C ARG A 101 -11.86 1.54 2.27
N ASN A 102 -12.81 0.98 1.52
CA ASN A 102 -14.17 1.51 1.42
C ASN A 102 -14.18 3.01 1.12
N SER A 103 -13.41 3.41 0.10
CA SER A 103 -13.27 4.79 -0.39
C SER A 103 -12.60 5.77 0.58
N ILE A 104 -11.92 5.24 1.60
CA ILE A 104 -11.14 6.05 2.55
C ILE A 104 -9.66 5.72 2.37
N ILE A 105 -8.83 6.75 2.15
CA ILE A 105 -7.38 6.60 2.07
C ILE A 105 -6.81 6.71 3.48
N TYR A 106 -6.16 5.64 3.97
CA TYR A 106 -5.56 5.58 5.29
C TYR A 106 -4.06 5.72 5.21
N ASP A 107 -3.56 6.87 5.62
CA ASP A 107 -2.13 7.20 5.53
C ASP A 107 -1.77 8.31 6.52
N ILE A 108 -0.49 8.60 6.64
CA ILE A 108 -0.01 9.79 7.36
C ILE A 108 0.09 11.00 6.43
N TRP A 109 -0.11 10.81 5.14
CA TRP A 109 -0.03 11.83 4.10
C TRP A 109 -1.23 11.73 3.18
N ASP A 110 -1.90 12.87 2.96
CA ASP A 110 -3.03 12.94 2.05
C ASP A 110 -2.54 12.97 0.61
N CYS A 111 -2.58 11.81 -0.05
CA CYS A 111 -2.10 11.65 -1.43
C CYS A 111 -3.25 11.55 -2.44
N ARG A 112 -4.45 12.02 -2.11
CA ARG A 112 -5.63 11.90 -2.99
C ARG A 112 -5.43 12.48 -4.38
N ASN A 113 -4.63 13.52 -4.52
CA ASN A 113 -4.41 14.22 -5.79
C ASN A 113 -3.24 13.67 -6.62
N ARG A 114 -2.59 12.59 -6.17
CA ARG A 114 -1.45 12.00 -6.86
C ARG A 114 -1.91 10.91 -7.81
N LEU A 115 -1.22 10.79 -8.97
CA LEU A 115 -1.56 9.77 -9.98
C LEU A 115 -1.13 8.38 -9.52
N CYS A 116 -2.04 7.41 -9.71
CA CYS A 116 -1.75 6.00 -9.50
C CYS A 116 -0.84 5.45 -10.59
N SER A 117 0.06 4.54 -10.20
CA SER A 117 0.85 3.77 -11.16
C SER A 117 0.50 2.29 -11.14
N LEU A 118 0.21 1.72 -9.97
CA LEU A 118 -0.23 0.33 -9.80
C LEU A 118 -1.26 0.27 -8.68
N ALA A 119 -2.16 -0.71 -8.75
CA ALA A 119 -3.13 -0.96 -7.69
C ALA A 119 -3.47 -2.44 -7.60
N TRP A 120 -3.79 -2.90 -6.39
CA TRP A 120 -4.18 -4.27 -6.11
C TRP A 120 -5.34 -4.31 -5.14
N ARG A 121 -6.29 -5.22 -5.38
CA ARG A 121 -7.30 -5.57 -4.38
C ARG A 121 -6.75 -6.68 -3.50
N VAL A 122 -6.87 -6.54 -2.17
CA VAL A 122 -6.22 -7.44 -1.19
C VAL A 122 -7.20 -8.08 -0.21
N ASP A 123 -8.49 -7.95 -0.42
CA ASP A 123 -9.50 -8.61 0.42
C ASP A 123 -10.35 -9.63 -0.34
#